data_ef459321cb786833b88f9cd53211befe
#
_entry.id   ef459321cb786833b88f9cd53211befe
#
_cell.length_a   1.000
_cell.length_b   1.000
_cell.length_c   1.000
_cell.angle_alpha   90.00
_cell.angle_beta   90.00
_cell.angle_gamma   90.00
#
_symmetry.space_group_name_H-M   'P 1'
#
loop_
_entity.id
_entity.type
_entity.pdbx_description
1 polymer ?
#
loop_
_entity_poly.entity_id
_entity_poly.type
_entity_poly.pdbx_seq_one_letter_code
_entity_poly.pdbx_strand_id
1 'polypeptide(L)'
;MNEISPPPKSKFSRRLPRSLGIIVQRNCHISDARFAGDYSLCIYLLKMREYYRWEKGLPLGASLSNEAVGRWVQQRERQWEQVESDPYEQLHMVGQRFDPFDNDGINRELLPRGLVYSGGYGRFCKPHFFLGRLLRTERCRGYTVLISANEYARDLTAPPAMTLGRTIFLRRESLRRVVWEKIEEWRWKRQNQAMTRALAGLDVEHELERVLERVTDRELTWIIRHEIGEIMAGEQLGDAWHDMLLTVARTPAEIFARAVRDQLADFLSTLPVLLECADTASIDFYFAGLHGMRKELCPTLVRAYQDWVDTGDLDELNSMLPAGKRHWLSVAHSALDLHRQHGDECAHYIEGLMKDSRM
;
A
#
# COMPACT_ATOMS: atom_id res chain seq x y z
N MET A 1 -17.92 -15.78 5.89
CA MET A 1 -17.90 -16.42 4.57
C MET A 1 -17.75 -15.32 3.54
N ASN A 2 -16.69 -15.36 2.74
CA ASN A 2 -16.46 -14.39 1.67
C ASN A 2 -17.26 -14.87 0.44
N GLU A 3 -18.21 -14.07 -0.03
CA GLU A 3 -18.84 -14.32 -1.33
C GLU A 3 -17.86 -13.90 -2.43
N ILE A 4 -17.28 -14.88 -3.13
CA ILE A 4 -16.45 -14.67 -4.32
C ILE A 4 -17.39 -14.74 -5.52
N SER A 5 -17.72 -13.61 -6.12
CA SER A 5 -18.40 -13.58 -7.40
C SER A 5 -17.38 -13.65 -8.52
N PRO A 6 -17.42 -14.66 -9.42
CA PRO A 6 -16.57 -14.67 -10.60
C PRO A 6 -16.91 -13.47 -11.49
N PRO A 7 -15.92 -12.93 -12.24
CA PRO A 7 -16.18 -11.85 -13.16
C PRO A 7 -17.26 -12.25 -14.15
N PRO A 8 -18.16 -11.34 -14.55
CA PRO A 8 -19.14 -11.63 -15.58
C PRO A 8 -18.41 -12.14 -16.82
N LYS A 9 -18.83 -13.27 -17.37
CA LYS A 9 -18.32 -13.82 -18.64
C LYS A 9 -18.65 -12.80 -19.74
N SER A 10 -17.79 -11.79 -19.87
CA SER A 10 -17.92 -10.73 -20.85
C SER A 10 -17.63 -11.30 -22.23
N LYS A 11 -18.65 -11.33 -23.09
CA LYS A 11 -18.52 -11.52 -24.54
C LYS A 11 -17.80 -10.35 -25.24
N PHE A 12 -17.25 -9.41 -24.46
CA PHE A 12 -16.59 -8.20 -24.92
C PHE A 12 -15.12 -8.21 -24.54
N SER A 13 -14.31 -8.96 -25.30
CA SER A 13 -12.90 -8.64 -25.47
C SER A 13 -12.79 -7.32 -26.26
N ARG A 14 -13.23 -6.21 -25.68
CA ARG A 14 -12.98 -4.87 -26.23
C ARG A 14 -11.64 -4.40 -25.68
N ARG A 15 -10.68 -4.23 -26.61
CA ARG A 15 -9.39 -3.58 -26.35
C ARG A 15 -9.63 -2.29 -25.57
N LEU A 16 -8.83 -2.09 -24.52
CA LEU A 16 -8.74 -0.83 -23.79
C LEU A 16 -8.72 0.32 -24.83
N PRO A 17 -9.56 1.35 -24.72
CA PRO A 17 -9.37 2.55 -25.54
C PRO A 17 -7.98 3.07 -25.25
N ARG A 18 -7.06 3.00 -26.23
CA ARG A 18 -5.67 3.47 -26.05
C ARG A 18 -5.62 4.86 -25.45
N SER A 19 -6.58 5.70 -25.82
CA SER A 19 -6.75 7.04 -25.28
C SER A 19 -6.94 7.09 -23.76
N LEU A 20 -7.71 6.19 -23.16
CA LEU A 20 -7.95 6.19 -21.70
C LEU A 20 -6.66 5.89 -20.92
N GLY A 21 -5.91 4.86 -21.31
CA GLY A 21 -4.64 4.54 -20.68
C GLY A 21 -3.63 5.69 -20.79
N ILE A 22 -3.62 6.38 -21.93
CA ILE A 22 -2.74 7.57 -22.15
C ILE A 22 -3.13 8.71 -21.21
N ILE A 23 -4.43 9.02 -21.06
CA ILE A 23 -4.91 10.09 -20.18
C ILE A 23 -4.57 9.77 -18.71
N VAL A 24 -4.88 8.56 -18.25
CA VAL A 24 -4.56 8.16 -16.88
C VAL A 24 -3.05 8.17 -16.63
N GLN A 25 -2.24 7.69 -17.60
CA GLN A 25 -0.78 7.73 -17.47
C GLN A 25 -0.24 9.16 -17.47
N ARG A 26 -0.86 10.08 -18.21
CA ARG A 26 -0.50 11.51 -18.16
C ARG A 26 -0.79 12.10 -16.78
N ASN A 27 -1.94 11.80 -16.16
CA ASN A 27 -2.24 12.21 -14.79
C ASN A 27 -1.23 11.65 -13.78
N CYS A 28 -0.78 10.40 -13.96
CA CYS A 28 0.33 9.84 -13.18
C CYS A 28 1.61 10.68 -13.36
N HIS A 29 1.97 11.04 -14.59
CA HIS A 29 3.17 11.84 -14.86
C HIS A 29 3.09 13.25 -14.26
N ILE A 30 1.93 13.92 -14.33
CA ILE A 30 1.72 15.22 -13.70
C ILE A 30 1.91 15.12 -12.18
N SER A 31 1.34 14.07 -11.57
CA SER A 31 1.54 13.82 -10.14
C SER A 31 3.00 13.53 -9.80
N ASP A 32 3.65 12.63 -10.55
CA ASP A 32 5.04 12.27 -10.30
C ASP A 32 5.98 13.47 -10.48
N ALA A 33 5.76 14.33 -11.50
CA ALA A 33 6.53 15.54 -11.72
C ALA A 33 6.53 16.46 -10.49
N ARG A 34 5.36 16.68 -9.89
CA ARG A 34 5.18 17.56 -8.74
C ARG A 34 5.75 17.01 -7.43
N PHE A 35 5.80 15.70 -7.28
CA PHE A 35 6.10 15.02 -6.01
C PHE A 35 7.37 14.15 -6.05
N ALA A 36 8.08 14.06 -7.18
CA ALA A 36 9.31 13.28 -7.28
C ALA A 36 10.42 13.80 -6.35
N GLY A 37 10.45 15.11 -6.10
CA GLY A 37 11.40 15.76 -5.19
C GLY A 37 11.21 15.41 -3.70
N ASP A 38 10.10 14.80 -3.32
CA ASP A 38 9.85 14.36 -1.93
C ASP A 38 10.63 13.09 -1.56
N TYR A 39 11.24 12.42 -2.53
CA TYR A 39 12.08 11.24 -2.27
C TYR A 39 13.55 11.64 -2.05
N SER A 40 14.24 10.93 -1.14
CA SER A 40 15.71 10.96 -1.16
C SER A 40 16.23 10.41 -2.49
N LEU A 41 17.40 10.87 -2.93
CA LEU A 41 17.97 10.47 -4.22
C LEU A 41 18.05 8.94 -4.38
N CYS A 42 18.47 8.22 -3.32
CA CYS A 42 18.57 6.76 -3.37
C CYS A 42 17.21 6.10 -3.59
N ILE A 43 16.17 6.54 -2.87
CA ILE A 43 14.81 6.00 -3.01
C ILE A 43 14.25 6.35 -4.38
N TYR A 44 14.45 7.57 -4.84
CA TYR A 44 14.05 8.02 -6.18
C TYR A 44 14.63 7.11 -7.27
N LEU A 45 15.94 6.91 -7.27
CA LEU A 45 16.60 6.08 -8.28
C LEU A 45 16.13 4.61 -8.25
N LEU A 46 15.88 4.05 -7.06
CA LEU A 46 15.31 2.71 -6.93
C LEU A 46 13.91 2.64 -7.56
N LYS A 47 13.06 3.63 -7.25
CA LYS A 47 11.70 3.70 -7.82
C LYS A 47 11.71 3.89 -9.33
N MET A 48 12.57 4.76 -9.85
CA MET A 48 12.74 4.99 -11.30
C MET A 48 13.20 3.73 -12.03
N ARG A 49 14.09 2.96 -11.41
CA ARG A 49 14.56 1.68 -11.92
C ARG A 49 13.43 0.66 -12.05
N GLU A 50 12.56 0.56 -11.04
CA GLU A 50 11.40 -0.34 -11.06
C GLU A 50 10.28 0.18 -11.97
N TYR A 51 10.15 1.49 -12.12
CA TYR A 51 9.22 2.08 -13.08
C TYR A 51 9.67 1.82 -14.53
N TYR A 52 10.98 1.94 -14.82
CA TYR A 52 11.57 1.53 -16.10
C TYR A 52 11.26 0.05 -16.41
N ARG A 53 11.49 -0.85 -15.44
CA ARG A 53 11.21 -2.27 -15.56
C ARG A 53 9.75 -2.52 -15.95
N TRP A 54 8.82 -1.91 -15.24
CA TRP A 54 7.41 -2.02 -15.51
C TRP A 54 7.04 -1.50 -16.90
N GLU A 55 7.48 -0.30 -17.26
CA GLU A 55 7.17 0.32 -18.56
C GLU A 55 7.70 -0.51 -19.74
N LYS A 56 8.85 -1.16 -19.56
CA LYS A 56 9.45 -2.03 -20.58
C LYS A 56 8.91 -3.47 -20.55
N GLY A 57 8.01 -3.79 -19.62
CA GLY A 57 7.48 -5.15 -19.46
C GLY A 57 8.54 -6.19 -19.12
N LEU A 58 9.59 -5.80 -18.39
CA LEU A 58 10.70 -6.69 -18.03
C LEU A 58 10.36 -7.51 -16.78
N PRO A 59 10.76 -8.78 -16.69
CA PRO A 59 10.61 -9.59 -15.48
C PRO A 59 11.30 -8.94 -14.27
N LEU A 60 10.77 -9.16 -13.05
CA LEU A 60 11.34 -8.60 -11.82
C LEU A 60 12.78 -9.04 -11.58
N GLY A 61 13.13 -10.29 -11.88
CA GLY A 61 14.50 -10.81 -11.76
C GLY A 61 15.46 -10.42 -12.90
N ALA A 62 14.99 -9.69 -13.95
CA ALA A 62 15.86 -9.33 -15.07
C ALA A 62 16.94 -8.32 -14.67
N SER A 63 18.16 -8.54 -15.11
CA SER A 63 19.24 -7.56 -14.96
C SER A 63 18.97 -6.33 -15.81
N LEU A 64 19.18 -5.13 -15.26
CA LEU A 64 18.98 -3.86 -15.95
C LEU A 64 20.33 -3.19 -16.25
N SER A 65 20.52 -2.75 -17.51
CA SER A 65 21.67 -1.94 -17.89
C SER A 65 21.57 -0.55 -17.24
N ASN A 66 22.58 -0.17 -16.46
CA ASN A 66 22.62 1.17 -15.83
C ASN A 66 22.59 2.29 -16.88
N GLU A 67 23.24 2.10 -18.03
CA GLU A 67 23.25 3.07 -19.11
C GLU A 67 21.85 3.23 -19.74
N ALA A 68 21.13 2.12 -19.98
CA ALA A 68 19.77 2.16 -20.54
C ALA A 68 18.79 2.82 -19.56
N VAL A 69 18.87 2.47 -18.26
CA VAL A 69 18.08 3.10 -17.22
C VAL A 69 18.39 4.57 -17.11
N GLY A 70 19.68 4.96 -17.08
CA GLY A 70 20.09 6.37 -16.97
C GLY A 70 19.58 7.24 -18.11
N ARG A 71 19.70 6.77 -19.38
CA ARG A 71 19.13 7.49 -20.54
C ARG A 71 17.60 7.63 -20.44
N TRP A 72 16.92 6.59 -19.99
CA TRP A 72 15.47 6.61 -19.83
C TRP A 72 15.05 7.57 -18.71
N VAL A 73 15.76 7.60 -17.57
CA VAL A 73 15.51 8.55 -16.46
C VAL A 73 15.60 9.99 -16.96
N GLN A 74 16.70 10.34 -17.65
CA GLN A 74 16.86 11.69 -18.22
C GLN A 74 15.73 12.09 -19.18
N GLN A 75 15.27 11.14 -20.01
CA GLN A 75 14.14 11.37 -20.91
C GLN A 75 12.85 11.59 -20.13
N ARG A 76 12.63 10.80 -19.05
CA ARG A 76 11.45 10.88 -18.20
C ARG A 76 11.40 12.21 -17.43
N GLU A 77 12.51 12.63 -16.87
CA GLU A 77 12.63 13.91 -16.17
C GLU A 77 12.30 15.10 -17.10
N ARG A 78 12.86 15.12 -18.31
CA ARG A 78 12.51 16.13 -19.31
C ARG A 78 11.02 16.14 -19.67
N GLN A 79 10.40 14.97 -19.74
CA GLN A 79 8.96 14.87 -19.97
C GLN A 79 8.16 15.43 -18.78
N TRP A 80 8.60 15.15 -17.55
CA TRP A 80 7.95 15.65 -16.35
C TRP A 80 8.06 17.16 -16.20
N GLU A 81 9.22 17.75 -16.51
CA GLU A 81 9.40 19.21 -16.56
C GLU A 81 8.36 19.91 -17.47
N GLN A 82 7.94 19.25 -18.55
CA GLN A 82 6.96 19.80 -19.49
C GLN A 82 5.52 19.75 -18.98
N VAL A 83 5.19 18.86 -18.05
CA VAL A 83 3.82 18.60 -17.60
C VAL A 83 3.58 18.98 -16.13
N GLU A 84 4.60 19.38 -15.39
CA GLU A 84 4.52 19.67 -13.95
C GLU A 84 3.43 20.70 -13.61
N SER A 85 3.28 21.74 -14.45
CA SER A 85 2.30 22.81 -14.26
C SER A 85 0.93 22.50 -14.85
N ASP A 86 0.77 21.39 -15.59
CA ASP A 86 -0.48 21.08 -16.26
C ASP A 86 -1.57 20.66 -15.25
N PRO A 87 -2.85 21.01 -15.48
CA PRO A 87 -3.94 20.46 -14.68
C PRO A 87 -4.12 18.95 -14.94
N TYR A 88 -4.69 18.23 -13.98
CA TYR A 88 -5.09 16.85 -14.23
C TYR A 88 -6.16 16.78 -15.29
N GLU A 89 -5.99 15.87 -16.24
CA GLU A 89 -6.92 15.69 -17.36
C GLU A 89 -8.17 14.90 -16.92
N GLN A 90 -9.32 15.36 -17.41
CA GLN A 90 -10.57 14.64 -17.28
C GLN A 90 -10.56 13.37 -18.14
N LEU A 91 -11.18 12.29 -17.64
CA LEU A 91 -11.31 11.03 -18.37
C LEU A 91 -12.53 11.10 -19.31
N HIS A 92 -12.28 10.83 -20.58
CA HIS A 92 -13.33 10.88 -21.62
C HIS A 92 -13.79 9.44 -21.94
N MET A 93 -15.03 9.10 -21.60
CA MET A 93 -15.60 7.78 -21.84
C MET A 93 -17.08 7.90 -22.19
N VAL A 94 -17.53 7.08 -23.14
CA VAL A 94 -18.97 6.95 -23.51
C VAL A 94 -19.65 8.31 -23.77
N GLY A 95 -18.89 9.26 -24.37
CA GLY A 95 -19.41 10.60 -24.65
C GLY A 95 -19.52 11.54 -23.43
N GLN A 96 -19.05 11.09 -22.25
CA GLN A 96 -19.03 11.88 -21.01
C GLN A 96 -17.61 12.21 -20.57
N ARG A 97 -17.50 13.24 -19.73
CA ARG A 97 -16.25 13.66 -19.08
C ARG A 97 -16.36 13.39 -17.58
N PHE A 98 -15.36 12.78 -17.01
CA PHE A 98 -15.29 12.47 -15.59
C PHE A 98 -14.10 13.21 -14.97
N ASP A 99 -14.33 13.82 -13.81
CA ASP A 99 -13.22 14.26 -12.96
C ASP A 99 -12.33 13.06 -12.60
N PRO A 100 -10.99 13.18 -12.63
CA PRO A 100 -10.11 12.06 -12.32
C PRO A 100 -10.24 11.54 -10.87
N PHE A 101 -10.92 12.25 -9.98
CA PHE A 101 -11.22 11.81 -8.62
C PHE A 101 -12.64 11.23 -8.47
N ASP A 102 -13.47 11.25 -9.51
CA ASP A 102 -14.80 10.59 -9.52
C ASP A 102 -14.66 9.08 -9.74
N ASN A 103 -14.19 8.38 -8.70
CA ASN A 103 -13.96 6.93 -8.76
C ASN A 103 -15.24 6.15 -9.04
N ASP A 104 -16.36 6.55 -8.47
CA ASP A 104 -17.63 5.85 -8.59
C ASP A 104 -18.22 5.98 -10.01
N GLY A 105 -18.21 7.19 -10.55
CA GLY A 105 -18.64 7.45 -11.93
C GLY A 105 -17.80 6.70 -12.94
N ILE A 106 -16.47 6.77 -12.79
CA ILE A 106 -15.52 6.11 -13.68
C ILE A 106 -15.66 4.58 -13.60
N ASN A 107 -15.70 4.01 -12.40
CA ASN A 107 -15.78 2.56 -12.23
C ASN A 107 -17.13 1.97 -12.63
N ARG A 108 -18.22 2.74 -12.55
CA ARG A 108 -19.52 2.33 -13.09
C ARG A 108 -19.42 1.97 -14.57
N GLU A 109 -18.58 2.71 -15.31
CA GLU A 109 -18.35 2.48 -16.74
C GLU A 109 -17.29 1.40 -17.01
N LEU A 110 -16.28 1.27 -16.13
CA LEU A 110 -15.13 0.42 -16.38
C LEU A 110 -15.30 -1.01 -15.89
N LEU A 111 -15.90 -1.23 -14.71
CA LEU A 111 -16.06 -2.56 -14.12
C LEU A 111 -16.80 -3.55 -15.04
N PRO A 112 -17.90 -3.17 -15.74
CA PRO A 112 -18.54 -4.06 -16.70
C PRO A 112 -17.64 -4.45 -17.89
N ARG A 113 -16.59 -3.69 -18.14
CA ARG A 113 -15.61 -3.92 -19.20
C ARG A 113 -14.38 -4.70 -18.73
N GLY A 114 -14.36 -5.13 -17.45
CA GLY A 114 -13.24 -5.84 -16.85
C GLY A 114 -12.03 -4.95 -16.54
N LEU A 115 -12.26 -3.66 -16.31
CA LEU A 115 -11.26 -2.67 -15.95
C LEU A 115 -11.57 -2.10 -14.57
N VAL A 116 -10.54 -1.59 -13.90
CA VAL A 116 -10.65 -0.90 -12.62
C VAL A 116 -9.75 0.33 -12.61
N TYR A 117 -10.26 1.40 -12.04
CA TYR A 117 -9.59 2.69 -11.90
C TYR A 117 -9.60 3.15 -10.45
N SER A 118 -8.53 3.81 -10.01
CA SER A 118 -8.57 4.64 -8.80
C SER A 118 -7.83 5.95 -9.01
N GLY A 119 -8.41 7.03 -8.45
CA GLY A 119 -7.80 8.34 -8.31
C GLY A 119 -8.03 8.84 -6.89
N GLY A 120 -6.97 9.06 -6.11
CA GLY A 120 -7.09 9.46 -4.71
C GLY A 120 -5.79 10.02 -4.16
N TYR A 121 -5.82 10.47 -2.92
CA TYR A 121 -4.67 11.09 -2.26
C TYR A 121 -4.00 10.12 -1.29
N GLY A 122 -2.69 10.03 -1.38
CA GLY A 122 -1.85 9.26 -0.46
C GLY A 122 -1.05 10.12 0.50
N ARG A 123 0.10 9.62 0.90
CA ARG A 123 1.05 10.32 1.77
C ARG A 123 1.46 11.66 1.15
N PHE A 124 1.65 12.70 1.99
CA PHE A 124 1.98 14.07 1.58
C PHE A 124 0.94 14.70 0.64
N CYS A 125 -0.32 14.25 0.69
CA CYS A 125 -1.38 14.68 -0.23
C CYS A 125 -1.03 14.47 -1.71
N LYS A 126 -0.12 13.53 -2.01
CA LYS A 126 0.19 13.17 -3.39
C LYS A 126 -1.00 12.50 -4.04
N PRO A 127 -1.50 12.99 -5.19
CA PRO A 127 -2.48 12.27 -5.97
C PRO A 127 -1.89 10.99 -6.58
N HIS A 128 -2.60 9.89 -6.47
CA HIS A 128 -2.27 8.60 -7.08
C HIS A 128 -3.34 8.23 -8.08
N PHE A 129 -2.94 7.93 -9.29
CA PHE A 129 -3.81 7.45 -10.34
C PHE A 129 -3.39 6.07 -10.80
N PHE A 130 -4.38 5.26 -11.14
CA PHE A 130 -4.15 3.89 -11.55
C PHE A 130 -5.27 3.42 -12.49
N LEU A 131 -4.89 2.66 -13.50
CA LEU A 131 -5.82 1.92 -14.36
C LEU A 131 -5.29 0.51 -14.56
N GLY A 132 -6.13 -0.50 -14.36
CA GLY A 132 -5.71 -1.89 -14.53
C GLY A 132 -6.83 -2.81 -15.03
N ARG A 133 -6.46 -4.05 -15.30
CA ARG A 133 -7.40 -5.12 -15.60
C ARG A 133 -8.01 -5.65 -14.30
N LEU A 134 -9.31 -5.62 -14.19
CA LEU A 134 -10.01 -6.23 -13.07
C LEU A 134 -9.81 -7.75 -13.10
N LEU A 135 -9.28 -8.31 -12.02
CA LEU A 135 -9.13 -9.75 -11.83
C LEU A 135 -10.40 -10.35 -11.23
N ARG A 136 -10.86 -9.78 -10.12
CA ARG A 136 -12.08 -10.18 -9.42
C ARG A 136 -12.57 -9.09 -8.48
N THR A 137 -13.82 -9.21 -8.09
CA THR A 137 -14.47 -8.39 -7.05
C THR A 137 -14.81 -9.29 -5.89
N GLU A 138 -14.52 -8.83 -4.67
CA GLU A 138 -14.87 -9.52 -3.43
C GLU A 138 -15.70 -8.58 -2.54
N ARG A 139 -16.52 -9.15 -1.67
CA ARG A 139 -17.19 -8.41 -0.59
C ARG A 139 -16.71 -8.95 0.74
N CYS A 140 -16.21 -8.08 1.58
CA CYS A 140 -15.69 -8.43 2.89
C CYS A 140 -16.17 -7.42 3.94
N ARG A 141 -16.94 -7.88 4.94
CA ARG A 141 -17.46 -7.04 6.03
C ARG A 141 -18.18 -5.76 5.56
N GLY A 142 -18.89 -5.82 4.43
CA GLY A 142 -19.61 -4.67 3.88
C GLY A 142 -18.77 -3.73 3.02
N TYR A 143 -17.50 -4.05 2.78
CA TYR A 143 -16.61 -3.35 1.86
C TYR A 143 -16.53 -4.07 0.52
N THR A 144 -16.38 -3.29 -0.55
CA THR A 144 -16.11 -3.82 -1.89
C THR A 144 -14.61 -3.84 -2.12
N VAL A 145 -14.04 -4.99 -2.46
CA VAL A 145 -12.63 -5.15 -2.80
C VAL A 145 -12.50 -5.38 -4.29
N LEU A 146 -11.84 -4.47 -4.98
CA LEU A 146 -11.56 -4.55 -6.41
C LEU A 146 -10.10 -4.95 -6.61
N ILE A 147 -9.86 -6.19 -7.03
CA ILE A 147 -8.51 -6.72 -7.21
C ILE A 147 -8.14 -6.63 -8.68
N SER A 148 -7.07 -5.89 -8.98
CA SER A 148 -6.52 -5.82 -10.34
C SER A 148 -5.42 -6.86 -10.57
N ALA A 149 -5.31 -7.32 -11.81
CA ALA A 149 -4.22 -8.18 -12.26
C ALA A 149 -3.04 -7.35 -12.76
N ASN A 150 -3.14 -6.83 -14.00
CA ASN A 150 -2.10 -6.03 -14.66
C ASN A 150 -2.45 -4.56 -14.60
N GLU A 151 -1.43 -3.73 -14.51
CA GLU A 151 -1.54 -2.27 -14.52
C GLU A 151 -1.30 -1.73 -15.94
N TYR A 152 -2.21 -0.89 -16.43
CA TYR A 152 -2.11 -0.23 -17.72
C TYR A 152 -1.61 1.20 -17.61
N ALA A 153 -1.84 1.83 -16.46
CA ALA A 153 -1.30 3.11 -16.08
C ALA A 153 -1.04 3.14 -14.58
N ARG A 154 0.08 3.72 -14.16
CA ARG A 154 0.45 3.87 -12.76
C ARG A 154 1.41 5.04 -12.54
N ASP A 155 1.43 5.54 -11.32
CA ASP A 155 2.46 6.47 -10.85
C ASP A 155 3.73 5.75 -10.35
N LEU A 156 4.76 6.54 -10.03
CA LEU A 156 6.05 6.07 -9.54
C LEU A 156 5.94 5.31 -8.20
N THR A 157 5.02 5.72 -7.32
CA THR A 157 4.83 5.09 -6.01
C THR A 157 4.19 3.72 -6.16
N ALA A 158 3.14 3.63 -6.96
CA ALA A 158 2.34 2.44 -7.21
C ALA A 158 2.04 1.66 -5.90
N PRO A 159 1.27 2.24 -4.96
CA PRO A 159 0.94 1.56 -3.71
C PRO A 159 0.18 0.26 -4.00
N PRO A 160 0.42 -0.83 -3.27
CA PRO A 160 -0.22 -2.12 -3.51
C PRO A 160 -1.72 -2.11 -3.20
N ALA A 161 -2.16 -1.20 -2.35
CA ALA A 161 -3.56 -0.99 -2.03
C ALA A 161 -3.88 0.49 -1.81
N MET A 162 -5.14 0.85 -1.96
CA MET A 162 -5.69 2.17 -1.65
C MET A 162 -7.15 2.00 -1.30
N THR A 163 -7.57 2.64 -0.23
CA THR A 163 -8.97 2.67 0.18
C THR A 163 -9.60 4.04 -0.11
N LEU A 164 -10.76 4.04 -0.75
CA LEU A 164 -11.57 5.23 -1.02
C LEU A 164 -13.01 4.95 -0.60
N GLY A 165 -13.49 5.61 0.45
CA GLY A 165 -14.79 5.35 1.05
C GLY A 165 -14.92 3.89 1.51
N ARG A 166 -15.85 3.14 0.93
CA ARG A 166 -16.07 1.71 1.23
C ARG A 166 -15.49 0.76 0.16
N THR A 167 -14.63 1.27 -0.71
CA THR A 167 -14.01 0.48 -1.79
C THR A 167 -12.50 0.39 -1.57
N ILE A 168 -11.99 -0.82 -1.51
CA ILE A 168 -10.57 -1.16 -1.44
C ILE A 168 -10.09 -1.53 -2.84
N PHE A 169 -9.15 -0.78 -3.37
CA PHE A 169 -8.49 -1.04 -4.65
C PHE A 169 -7.17 -1.77 -4.38
N LEU A 170 -7.11 -3.05 -4.70
CA LEU A 170 -5.93 -3.86 -4.50
C LEU A 170 -5.23 -4.15 -5.84
N ARG A 171 -3.96 -3.81 -5.93
CA ARG A 171 -3.11 -3.86 -7.12
C ARG A 171 -2.14 -5.03 -7.00
N ARG A 172 -2.54 -6.21 -7.53
CA ARG A 172 -1.77 -7.45 -7.40
C ARG A 172 -0.36 -7.34 -8.02
N GLU A 173 -0.22 -6.65 -9.15
CA GLU A 173 1.08 -6.43 -9.80
C GLU A 173 2.00 -5.56 -8.92
N SER A 174 1.48 -4.48 -8.34
CA SER A 174 2.21 -3.65 -7.38
C SER A 174 2.56 -4.42 -6.10
N LEU A 175 1.64 -5.25 -5.57
CA LEU A 175 1.93 -6.12 -4.42
C LEU A 175 3.05 -7.11 -4.74
N ARG A 176 3.02 -7.73 -5.93
CA ARG A 176 4.06 -8.65 -6.37
C ARG A 176 5.44 -7.98 -6.44
N ARG A 177 5.50 -6.73 -6.88
CA ARG A 177 6.72 -5.92 -6.83
C ARG A 177 7.20 -5.69 -5.39
N VAL A 178 6.30 -5.32 -4.47
CA VAL A 178 6.64 -5.12 -3.05
C VAL A 178 7.15 -6.42 -2.41
N VAL A 179 6.53 -7.55 -2.71
CA VAL A 179 7.01 -8.88 -2.26
C VAL A 179 8.41 -9.15 -2.79
N TRP A 180 8.65 -8.88 -4.08
CA TRP A 180 9.97 -9.03 -4.69
C TRP A 180 11.01 -8.12 -4.04
N GLU A 181 10.71 -6.84 -3.82
CA GLU A 181 11.62 -5.89 -3.15
C GLU A 181 12.04 -6.40 -1.75
N LYS A 182 11.08 -6.94 -0.97
CA LYS A 182 11.37 -7.53 0.35
C LYS A 182 12.24 -8.80 0.26
N ILE A 183 11.99 -9.65 -0.74
CA ILE A 183 12.80 -10.85 -0.98
C ILE A 183 14.23 -10.47 -1.40
N GLU A 184 14.40 -9.48 -2.29
CA GLU A 184 15.71 -9.00 -2.70
C GLU A 184 16.47 -8.37 -1.51
N GLU A 185 15.81 -7.55 -0.69
CA GLU A 185 16.42 -7.01 0.53
C GLU A 185 16.90 -8.12 1.47
N TRP A 186 16.10 -9.16 1.66
CA TRP A 186 16.49 -10.34 2.45
C TRP A 186 17.65 -11.09 1.82
N ARG A 187 17.69 -11.29 0.50
CA ARG A 187 18.79 -11.94 -0.22
C ARG A 187 20.11 -11.20 0.00
N TRP A 188 20.06 -9.87 0.02
CA TRP A 188 21.24 -9.04 0.24
C TRP A 188 21.75 -9.08 1.69
N LYS A 189 20.86 -8.92 2.65
CA LYS A 189 21.23 -8.75 4.05
C LYS A 189 21.33 -10.08 4.82
N ARG A 190 20.55 -11.10 4.43
CA ARG A 190 20.40 -12.42 5.09
C ARG A 190 20.16 -12.35 6.61
N GLN A 191 19.83 -11.19 7.17
CA GLN A 191 19.71 -10.95 8.61
C GLN A 191 18.26 -11.07 9.10
N ASN A 192 17.26 -11.07 8.20
CA ASN A 192 15.86 -11.16 8.57
C ASN A 192 15.44 -12.63 8.73
N GLN A 193 15.54 -13.13 9.95
CA GLN A 193 15.18 -14.52 10.28
C GLN A 193 13.70 -14.82 10.05
N ALA A 194 12.82 -13.85 10.28
CA ALA A 194 11.39 -13.98 9.99
C ALA A 194 11.15 -14.21 8.49
N MET A 195 11.85 -13.46 7.62
CA MET A 195 11.76 -13.69 6.17
C MET A 195 12.32 -15.06 5.77
N THR A 196 13.39 -15.51 6.43
CA THR A 196 13.93 -16.86 6.19
C THR A 196 12.88 -17.94 6.48
N ARG A 197 12.13 -17.80 7.58
CA ARG A 197 11.04 -18.74 7.93
C ARG A 197 9.84 -18.60 6.99
N ALA A 198 9.43 -17.36 6.66
CA ALA A 198 8.33 -17.09 5.73
C ALA A 198 8.53 -17.71 4.33
N LEU A 199 9.78 -17.87 3.92
CA LEU A 199 10.19 -18.43 2.62
C LEU A 199 10.66 -19.88 2.72
N ALA A 200 10.58 -20.52 3.91
CA ALA A 200 11.03 -21.88 4.08
C ALA A 200 10.33 -22.85 3.11
N GLY A 201 11.10 -23.72 2.48
CA GLY A 201 10.60 -24.68 1.49
C GLY A 201 10.28 -24.09 0.11
N LEU A 202 10.65 -22.81 -0.15
CA LEU A 202 10.53 -22.18 -1.46
C LEU A 202 11.91 -22.01 -2.10
N ASP A 203 12.05 -22.39 -3.37
CA ASP A 203 13.29 -22.23 -4.13
C ASP A 203 13.36 -20.83 -4.75
N VAL A 204 13.81 -19.86 -3.93
CA VAL A 204 13.93 -18.45 -4.33
C VAL A 204 15.02 -18.25 -5.39
N GLU A 205 16.03 -19.12 -5.45
CA GLU A 205 17.17 -18.96 -6.36
C GLU A 205 16.83 -19.41 -7.80
N HIS A 206 16.07 -20.49 -7.96
CA HIS A 206 15.80 -21.07 -9.28
C HIS A 206 14.35 -20.88 -9.74
N GLU A 207 13.40 -20.69 -8.83
CA GLU A 207 11.97 -20.56 -9.14
C GLU A 207 11.36 -19.22 -8.72
N LEU A 208 12.12 -18.11 -8.79
CA LEU A 208 11.72 -16.80 -8.28
C LEU A 208 10.30 -16.39 -8.73
N GLU A 209 9.98 -16.53 -10.01
CA GLU A 209 8.66 -16.15 -10.56
C GLU A 209 7.51 -16.94 -9.89
N ARG A 210 7.70 -18.25 -9.69
CA ARG A 210 6.73 -19.12 -9.01
C ARG A 210 6.60 -18.77 -7.52
N VAL A 211 7.72 -18.47 -6.86
CA VAL A 211 7.74 -18.02 -5.48
C VAL A 211 6.97 -16.71 -5.34
N LEU A 212 7.22 -15.73 -6.21
CA LEU A 212 6.53 -14.45 -6.21
C LEU A 212 5.02 -14.62 -6.41
N GLU A 213 4.58 -15.47 -7.34
CA GLU A 213 3.15 -15.76 -7.55
C GLU A 213 2.52 -16.32 -6.26
N ARG A 214 3.15 -17.35 -5.68
CA ARG A 214 2.64 -18.02 -4.48
C ARG A 214 2.58 -17.08 -3.26
N VAL A 215 3.65 -16.34 -3.00
CA VAL A 215 3.71 -15.42 -1.86
C VAL A 215 2.75 -14.25 -2.07
N THR A 216 2.67 -13.68 -3.29
CA THR A 216 1.72 -12.61 -3.59
C THR A 216 0.28 -13.05 -3.34
N ASP A 217 -0.13 -14.24 -3.80
CA ASP A 217 -1.48 -14.73 -3.62
C ASP A 217 -1.81 -15.01 -2.15
N ARG A 218 -0.83 -15.51 -1.37
CA ARG A 218 -0.96 -15.67 0.07
C ARG A 218 -1.15 -14.33 0.78
N GLU A 219 -0.33 -13.33 0.45
CA GLU A 219 -0.32 -12.03 1.13
C GLU A 219 -1.50 -11.11 0.73
N LEU A 220 -2.21 -11.40 -0.37
CA LEU A 220 -3.41 -10.65 -0.75
C LEU A 220 -4.44 -10.55 0.38
N THR A 221 -4.68 -11.64 1.09
CA THR A 221 -5.64 -11.69 2.20
C THR A 221 -5.25 -10.71 3.31
N TRP A 222 -3.98 -10.65 3.66
CA TRP A 222 -3.48 -9.84 4.77
C TRP A 222 -3.47 -8.34 4.44
N ILE A 223 -3.19 -7.99 3.19
CA ILE A 223 -3.34 -6.59 2.73
C ILE A 223 -4.81 -6.16 2.79
N ILE A 224 -5.75 -7.00 2.37
CA ILE A 224 -7.19 -6.70 2.51
C ILE A 224 -7.57 -6.49 3.99
N ARG A 225 -7.05 -7.32 4.89
CA ARG A 225 -7.31 -7.19 6.33
C ARG A 225 -6.72 -5.89 6.89
N HIS A 226 -5.53 -5.51 6.46
CA HIS A 226 -4.92 -4.24 6.85
C HIS A 226 -5.75 -3.04 6.39
N GLU A 227 -6.17 -3.00 5.13
CA GLU A 227 -7.03 -1.93 4.60
C GLU A 227 -8.38 -1.83 5.35
N ILE A 228 -9.00 -2.98 5.65
CA ILE A 228 -10.21 -3.00 6.50
C ILE A 228 -9.91 -2.44 7.89
N GLY A 229 -8.76 -2.78 8.47
CA GLY A 229 -8.30 -2.23 9.74
C GLY A 229 -8.10 -0.72 9.66
N GLU A 230 -7.53 -0.19 8.58
CA GLU A 230 -7.40 1.26 8.38
C GLU A 230 -8.75 1.97 8.31
N ILE A 231 -9.74 1.38 7.64
CA ILE A 231 -11.11 1.91 7.60
C ILE A 231 -11.70 1.92 9.02
N MET A 232 -11.59 0.79 9.75
CA MET A 232 -12.10 0.67 11.11
C MET A 232 -11.42 1.68 12.06
N ALA A 233 -10.13 1.91 11.90
CA ALA A 233 -9.40 2.93 12.62
C ALA A 233 -9.91 4.33 12.26
N GLY A 234 -10.09 4.62 10.98
CA GLY A 234 -10.63 5.88 10.48
C GLY A 234 -12.04 6.16 11.02
N GLU A 235 -12.93 5.16 11.05
CA GLU A 235 -14.29 5.27 11.61
C GLU A 235 -14.26 5.61 13.14
N GLN A 236 -13.24 5.14 13.88
CA GLN A 236 -13.08 5.44 15.30
C GLN A 236 -12.44 6.81 15.56
N LEU A 237 -11.56 7.28 14.68
CA LEU A 237 -10.81 8.53 14.85
C LEU A 237 -11.51 9.74 14.23
N GLY A 238 -12.37 9.51 13.25
CA GLY A 238 -13.15 10.55 12.55
C GLY A 238 -12.32 11.49 11.67
N ASP A 239 -12.99 12.53 11.15
CA ASP A 239 -12.38 13.50 10.23
C ASP A 239 -11.25 14.30 10.88
N ALA A 240 -11.32 14.53 12.20
CA ALA A 240 -10.29 15.22 12.97
C ALA A 240 -8.89 14.58 12.82
N TRP A 241 -8.82 13.27 12.57
CA TRP A 241 -7.55 12.59 12.29
C TRP A 241 -6.96 13.03 10.95
N HIS A 242 -7.80 13.19 9.95
CA HIS A 242 -7.37 13.68 8.64
C HIS A 242 -6.87 15.12 8.72
N ASP A 243 -7.60 15.99 9.41
CA ASP A 243 -7.23 17.39 9.60
C ASP A 243 -5.89 17.51 10.34
N MET A 244 -5.70 16.71 11.41
CA MET A 244 -4.41 16.63 12.09
C MET A 244 -3.27 16.19 11.17
N LEU A 245 -3.48 15.15 10.34
CA LEU A 245 -2.45 14.69 9.41
C LEU A 245 -2.07 15.75 8.38
N LEU A 246 -3.00 16.59 7.93
CA LEU A 246 -2.71 17.72 7.05
C LEU A 246 -1.87 18.77 7.79
N THR A 247 -2.20 19.07 9.05
CA THR A 247 -1.45 20.04 9.86
C THR A 247 -0.01 19.60 10.11
N VAL A 248 0.21 18.31 10.42
CA VAL A 248 1.56 17.80 10.70
C VAL A 248 2.30 17.28 9.45
N ALA A 249 1.79 17.54 8.26
CA ALA A 249 2.37 17.04 7.00
C ALA A 249 3.86 17.41 6.85
N ARG A 250 4.67 16.44 6.39
CA ARG A 250 6.13 16.57 6.19
C ARG A 250 6.96 16.75 7.49
N THR A 251 6.40 16.42 8.64
CA THR A 251 7.11 16.40 9.92
C THR A 251 7.31 14.98 10.44
N PRO A 252 8.19 14.74 11.44
CA PRO A 252 8.27 13.46 12.14
C PRO A 252 6.96 13.05 12.82
N ALA A 253 6.14 14.02 13.24
CA ALA A 253 4.81 13.78 13.82
C ALA A 253 3.86 13.09 12.81
N GLU A 254 3.93 13.41 11.50
CA GLU A 254 3.16 12.70 10.48
C GLU A 254 3.55 11.21 10.42
N ILE A 255 4.86 10.92 10.45
CA ILE A 255 5.37 9.53 10.39
C ILE A 255 4.87 8.75 11.61
N PHE A 256 4.91 9.37 12.79
CA PHE A 256 4.42 8.79 14.04
C PHE A 256 2.91 8.55 13.98
N ALA A 257 2.11 9.55 13.62
CA ALA A 257 0.66 9.43 13.55
C ALA A 257 0.24 8.31 12.58
N ARG A 258 0.87 8.23 11.40
CA ARG A 258 0.62 7.13 10.47
C ARG A 258 0.97 5.78 11.05
N ALA A 259 2.13 5.65 11.73
CA ALA A 259 2.52 4.40 12.37
C ALA A 259 1.54 3.99 13.48
N VAL A 260 1.02 4.94 14.25
CA VAL A 260 -0.04 4.70 15.28
C VAL A 260 -1.31 4.18 14.62
N ARG A 261 -1.77 4.81 13.53
CA ARG A 261 -2.96 4.35 12.80
C ARG A 261 -2.77 2.96 12.19
N ASP A 262 -1.60 2.69 11.61
CA ASP A 262 -1.28 1.38 11.03
C ASP A 262 -1.24 0.29 12.12
N GLN A 263 -0.68 0.59 13.30
CA GLN A 263 -0.73 -0.34 14.43
C GLN A 263 -2.17 -0.57 14.89
N LEU A 264 -2.97 0.48 15.06
CA LEU A 264 -4.37 0.35 15.42
C LEU A 264 -5.13 -0.53 14.38
N ALA A 265 -4.91 -0.31 13.09
CA ALA A 265 -5.48 -1.10 12.01
C ALA A 265 -5.10 -2.58 12.12
N ASP A 266 -3.84 -2.88 12.40
CA ASP A 266 -3.38 -4.25 12.56
C ASP A 266 -4.02 -4.94 13.78
N PHE A 267 -4.11 -4.26 14.92
CA PHE A 267 -4.75 -4.80 16.11
C PHE A 267 -6.29 -4.90 15.98
N LEU A 268 -6.91 -4.11 15.09
CA LEU A 268 -8.35 -4.19 14.82
C LEU A 268 -8.73 -5.31 13.85
N SER A 269 -7.87 -5.65 12.90
CA SER A 269 -8.25 -6.51 11.79
C SER A 269 -7.19 -7.53 11.37
N THR A 270 -5.95 -7.13 11.12
CA THR A 270 -4.91 -8.01 10.56
C THR A 270 -4.50 -9.10 11.55
N LEU A 271 -4.01 -8.71 12.72
CA LEU A 271 -3.48 -9.63 13.72
C LEU A 271 -4.53 -10.62 14.24
N PRO A 272 -5.78 -10.21 14.61
CA PRO A 272 -6.78 -11.17 15.06
C PRO A 272 -7.04 -12.29 14.07
N VAL A 273 -7.16 -11.97 12.77
CA VAL A 273 -7.45 -12.98 11.74
C VAL A 273 -6.20 -13.79 11.39
N LEU A 274 -5.02 -13.16 11.39
CA LEU A 274 -3.75 -13.82 11.10
C LEU A 274 -3.43 -14.91 12.16
N LEU A 275 -3.63 -14.57 13.43
CA LEU A 275 -3.40 -15.50 14.54
C LEU A 275 -4.48 -16.59 14.62
N GLU A 276 -5.75 -16.26 14.33
CA GLU A 276 -6.84 -17.25 14.23
C GLU A 276 -6.58 -18.27 13.11
N CYS A 277 -6.07 -17.84 11.96
CA CYS A 277 -5.74 -18.73 10.85
C CYS A 277 -4.49 -19.58 11.12
N ALA A 278 -3.61 -19.15 12.02
CA ALA A 278 -2.36 -19.82 12.39
C ALA A 278 -1.46 -20.21 11.19
N ASP A 279 -1.52 -19.45 10.09
CA ASP A 279 -0.62 -19.63 8.94
C ASP A 279 0.78 -19.10 9.30
N THR A 280 1.65 -20.02 9.69
CA THR A 280 3.00 -19.71 10.17
C THR A 280 3.80 -18.88 9.17
N ALA A 281 3.72 -19.19 7.88
CA ALA A 281 4.45 -18.47 6.85
C ALA A 281 3.96 -17.03 6.68
N SER A 282 2.66 -16.76 6.85
CA SER A 282 2.12 -15.39 6.81
C SER A 282 2.40 -14.63 8.10
N ILE A 283 2.38 -15.29 9.27
CA ILE A 283 2.83 -14.69 10.53
C ILE A 283 4.29 -14.24 10.39
N ASP A 284 5.17 -15.11 9.95
CA ASP A 284 6.58 -14.79 9.72
C ASP A 284 6.74 -13.64 8.68
N PHE A 285 5.95 -13.63 7.61
CA PHE A 285 6.01 -12.58 6.60
C PHE A 285 5.53 -11.22 7.14
N TYR A 286 4.51 -11.20 7.98
CA TYR A 286 4.05 -10.00 8.68
C TYR A 286 5.18 -9.42 9.54
N PHE A 287 5.81 -10.22 10.40
CA PHE A 287 6.91 -9.78 11.25
C PHE A 287 8.18 -9.44 10.47
N ALA A 288 8.45 -10.11 9.36
CA ALA A 288 9.50 -9.75 8.43
C ALA A 288 9.31 -8.35 7.83
N GLY A 289 8.06 -7.93 7.64
CA GLY A 289 7.67 -6.62 7.15
C GLY A 289 7.54 -5.54 8.23
N LEU A 290 7.59 -5.89 9.50
CA LEU A 290 7.50 -4.95 10.60
C LEU A 290 8.86 -4.25 10.81
N HIS A 291 8.96 -2.99 10.39
CA HIS A 291 10.21 -2.22 10.43
C HIS A 291 9.98 -0.73 10.75
N GLY A 292 11.09 0.01 10.95
CA GLY A 292 11.04 1.46 11.24
C GLY A 292 10.19 1.78 12.46
N MET A 293 9.47 2.88 12.40
CA MET A 293 8.65 3.41 13.49
C MET A 293 7.68 2.37 14.07
N ARG A 294 7.02 1.56 13.22
CA ARG A 294 6.07 0.53 13.68
C ARG A 294 6.74 -0.52 14.58
N LYS A 295 7.96 -0.95 14.23
CA LYS A 295 8.73 -1.90 15.05
C LYS A 295 9.20 -1.27 16.36
N GLU A 296 9.66 -0.02 16.30
CA GLU A 296 10.16 0.72 17.47
C GLU A 296 9.07 1.02 18.50
N LEU A 297 7.85 1.26 18.03
CA LEU A 297 6.70 1.55 18.88
C LEU A 297 6.11 0.30 19.56
N CYS A 298 6.33 -0.91 19.05
CA CYS A 298 5.71 -2.12 19.58
C CYS A 298 6.75 -3.23 19.90
N PRO A 299 7.72 -2.97 20.79
CA PRO A 299 8.74 -3.96 21.17
C PRO A 299 8.16 -5.20 21.85
N THR A 300 7.05 -5.08 22.58
CA THR A 300 6.38 -6.20 23.24
C THR A 300 5.82 -7.19 22.22
N LEU A 301 5.22 -6.70 21.11
CA LEU A 301 4.74 -7.54 20.02
C LEU A 301 5.90 -8.31 19.36
N VAL A 302 7.05 -7.65 19.19
CA VAL A 302 8.26 -8.29 18.64
C VAL A 302 8.77 -9.40 19.57
N ARG A 303 8.71 -9.18 20.89
CA ARG A 303 9.09 -10.18 21.90
C ARG A 303 8.13 -11.38 21.88
N ALA A 304 6.82 -11.13 21.94
CA ALA A 304 5.80 -12.18 21.88
C ALA A 304 5.92 -13.03 20.59
N TYR A 305 6.28 -12.40 19.49
CA TYR A 305 6.61 -13.13 18.26
C TYR A 305 7.84 -14.04 18.42
N GLN A 306 8.90 -13.55 19.10
CA GLN A 306 10.08 -14.38 19.34
C GLN A 306 9.75 -15.58 20.25
N ASP A 307 8.95 -15.35 21.29
CA ASP A 307 8.50 -16.42 22.19
C ASP A 307 7.66 -17.47 21.41
N TRP A 308 6.79 -17.04 20.49
CA TRP A 308 6.09 -17.97 19.60
C TRP A 308 7.05 -18.76 18.71
N VAL A 309 8.09 -18.13 18.16
CA VAL A 309 9.10 -18.84 17.34
C VAL A 309 9.80 -19.94 18.14
N ASP A 310 10.08 -19.68 19.43
CA ASP A 310 10.80 -20.60 20.31
C ASP A 310 9.91 -21.73 20.85
N THR A 311 8.62 -21.44 21.11
CA THR A 311 7.69 -22.35 21.77
C THR A 311 6.65 -22.99 20.86
N GLY A 312 6.31 -22.32 19.75
CA GLY A 312 5.18 -22.66 18.88
C GLY A 312 3.80 -22.23 19.42
N ASP A 313 3.77 -21.55 20.60
CA ASP A 313 2.54 -21.15 21.27
C ASP A 313 2.13 -19.70 20.90
N LEU A 314 0.88 -19.52 20.46
CA LEU A 314 0.30 -18.25 20.08
C LEU A 314 -0.40 -17.49 21.23
N ASP A 315 -0.44 -18.07 22.44
CA ASP A 315 -1.24 -17.53 23.56
C ASP A 315 -0.80 -16.12 23.94
N GLU A 316 0.50 -15.84 23.97
CA GLU A 316 0.99 -14.51 24.32
C GLU A 316 0.61 -13.48 23.24
N LEU A 317 0.80 -13.80 21.96
CA LEU A 317 0.37 -12.94 20.85
C LEU A 317 -1.15 -12.68 20.91
N ASN A 318 -1.95 -13.71 21.16
CA ASN A 318 -3.41 -13.58 21.30
C ASN A 318 -3.80 -12.71 22.50
N SER A 319 -3.13 -12.87 23.63
CA SER A 319 -3.39 -12.12 24.87
C SER A 319 -3.16 -10.62 24.72
N MET A 320 -2.26 -10.23 23.80
CA MET A 320 -1.94 -8.83 23.54
C MET A 320 -3.01 -8.10 22.71
N LEU A 321 -3.86 -8.80 21.95
CA LEU A 321 -4.80 -8.17 21.03
C LEU A 321 -5.73 -7.13 21.70
N PRO A 322 -6.41 -7.43 22.82
CA PRO A 322 -7.27 -6.45 23.48
C PRO A 322 -6.50 -5.25 24.09
N ALA A 323 -5.31 -5.51 24.62
CA ALA A 323 -4.47 -4.49 25.22
C ALA A 323 -3.90 -3.55 24.16
N GLY A 324 -3.38 -4.09 23.06
CA GLY A 324 -2.83 -3.32 21.93
C GLY A 324 -3.89 -2.44 21.27
N LYS A 325 -5.09 -2.96 21.05
CA LYS A 325 -6.21 -2.16 20.54
C LYS A 325 -6.48 -0.94 21.45
N ARG A 326 -6.59 -1.14 22.76
CA ARG A 326 -6.83 -0.03 23.71
C ARG A 326 -5.67 0.96 23.74
N HIS A 327 -4.44 0.46 23.74
CA HIS A 327 -3.23 1.28 23.76
C HIS A 327 -3.17 2.20 22.54
N TRP A 328 -3.26 1.65 21.32
CA TRP A 328 -3.13 2.44 20.09
C TRP A 328 -4.29 3.42 19.89
N LEU A 329 -5.49 3.05 20.33
CA LEU A 329 -6.62 3.97 20.33
C LEU A 329 -6.38 5.14 21.32
N SER A 330 -5.86 4.86 22.52
CA SER A 330 -5.51 5.89 23.51
C SER A 330 -4.42 6.83 22.98
N VAL A 331 -3.36 6.29 22.39
CA VAL A 331 -2.28 7.10 21.77
C VAL A 331 -2.82 7.99 20.64
N ALA A 332 -3.69 7.45 19.80
CA ALA A 332 -4.31 8.21 18.73
C ALA A 332 -5.18 9.36 19.25
N HIS A 333 -5.98 9.12 20.31
CA HIS A 333 -6.77 10.17 20.96
C HIS A 333 -5.88 11.23 21.62
N SER A 334 -4.78 10.83 22.27
CA SER A 334 -3.82 11.80 22.83
C SER A 334 -3.23 12.72 21.75
N ALA A 335 -2.91 12.19 20.57
CA ALA A 335 -2.45 13.00 19.46
C ALA A 335 -3.54 13.98 18.97
N LEU A 336 -4.80 13.55 18.88
CA LEU A 336 -5.94 14.41 18.56
C LEU A 336 -6.17 15.51 19.60
N ASP A 337 -5.99 15.19 20.88
CA ASP A 337 -6.12 16.17 21.97
C ASP A 337 -5.03 17.24 21.87
N LEU A 338 -3.79 16.84 21.58
CA LEU A 338 -2.70 17.79 21.34
C LEU A 338 -2.97 18.68 20.11
N HIS A 339 -3.52 18.13 19.04
CA HIS A 339 -3.91 18.91 17.87
C HIS A 339 -5.01 19.92 18.21
N ARG A 340 -6.04 19.53 18.99
CA ARG A 340 -7.10 20.44 19.44
C ARG A 340 -6.58 21.56 20.35
N GLN A 341 -5.57 21.26 21.19
CA GLN A 341 -4.99 22.22 22.13
C GLN A 341 -4.03 23.21 21.46
N HIS A 342 -3.26 22.77 20.48
CA HIS A 342 -2.13 23.52 19.94
C HIS A 342 -2.28 23.93 18.46
N GLY A 343 -3.33 23.45 17.77
CA GLY A 343 -3.60 23.80 16.37
C GLY A 343 -2.39 23.54 15.47
N ASP A 344 -1.98 24.55 14.71
CA ASP A 344 -0.87 24.45 13.73
C ASP A 344 0.50 24.18 14.38
N GLU A 345 0.66 24.41 15.67
CA GLU A 345 1.90 24.17 16.43
C GLU A 345 1.96 22.77 17.05
N CYS A 346 0.97 21.92 16.83
CA CYS A 346 0.83 20.60 17.48
C CYS A 346 1.97 19.61 17.16
N ALA A 347 2.68 19.77 16.05
CA ALA A 347 3.70 18.81 15.58
C ALA A 347 4.74 18.49 16.66
N HIS A 348 5.31 19.52 17.31
CA HIS A 348 6.32 19.34 18.35
C HIS A 348 5.78 18.57 19.58
N TYR A 349 4.53 18.82 19.97
CA TYR A 349 3.90 18.13 21.10
C TYR A 349 3.61 16.66 20.76
N ILE A 350 3.15 16.39 19.54
CA ILE A 350 2.93 15.01 19.04
C ILE A 350 4.26 14.25 18.94
N GLU A 351 5.36 14.90 18.53
CA GLU A 351 6.69 14.29 18.57
C GLU A 351 7.13 13.94 20.01
N GLY A 352 6.78 14.76 20.99
CA GLY A 352 7.00 14.47 22.40
C GLY A 352 6.29 13.18 22.85
N LEU A 353 5.07 12.93 22.37
CA LEU A 353 4.29 11.75 22.70
C LEU A 353 4.96 10.43 22.24
N MET A 354 5.80 10.46 21.18
CA MET A 354 6.44 9.25 20.64
C MET A 354 7.24 8.45 21.68
N LYS A 355 7.88 9.13 22.62
CA LYS A 355 8.77 8.48 23.63
C LYS A 355 7.97 7.63 24.61
N ASP A 356 6.76 8.07 24.95
CA ASP A 356 5.90 7.46 25.97
C ASP A 356 4.86 6.51 25.36
N SER A 357 4.82 6.39 24.02
CA SER A 357 3.83 5.59 23.28
C SER A 357 4.27 4.16 22.96
N ARG A 358 5.40 3.72 23.48
CA ARG A 358 5.87 2.34 23.26
C ARG A 358 4.98 1.34 24.01
N MET A 359 4.56 0.32 23.30
CA MET A 359 3.82 -0.81 23.86
C MET A 359 4.74 -2.01 24.12
#